data_efc016271a0a9e3acd84b3f095677337
#
_entry.id   efc016271a0a9e3acd84b3f095677337
#
_cell.length_a   1.000
_cell.length_b   1.000
_cell.length_c   1.000
_cell.angle_alpha   90.00
_cell.angle_beta   90.00
_cell.angle_gamma   90.00
#
_symmetry.space_group_name_H-M   'P 1'
#
loop_
_entity.id
_entity.type
_entity.pdbx_description
1 polymer ?
#
loop_
_entity_poly.entity_id
_entity_poly.type
_entity_poly.pdbx_seq_one_letter_code
_entity_poly.pdbx_strand_id
1 'polypeptide(L)'
;MAKTNSFKIAELIRGIQFDVATDVITTTKHINSKSKKVGNQTKTSTSQFSLDTFAKADYRAARYIIAMSQGTNFHSTEIMLVHDGSVVTLTAYGTLKDTNLATIDADISGSNVRLLVTPASNSSTAIK
;
A
#
# COMPACT_ATOMS: atom_id res chain seq x y z
N MET A 1 -4.23 45.37 -14.27
CA MET A 1 -5.14 45.22 -13.12
C MET A 1 -4.51 44.29 -12.09
N ALA A 2 -4.44 44.70 -10.86
CA ALA A 2 -3.95 43.85 -9.79
C ALA A 2 -4.94 42.71 -9.52
N LYS A 3 -4.42 41.47 -9.39
CA LYS A 3 -5.23 40.33 -9.02
C LYS A 3 -5.67 40.47 -7.55
N THR A 4 -6.95 40.18 -7.30
CA THR A 4 -7.49 40.19 -5.94
C THR A 4 -6.90 39.06 -5.08
N ASN A 5 -6.98 39.20 -3.75
CA ASN A 5 -6.58 38.13 -2.84
C ASN A 5 -7.38 36.85 -3.08
N SER A 6 -8.66 36.94 -3.45
CA SER A 6 -9.50 35.80 -3.79
C SER A 6 -8.97 35.01 -4.99
N PHE A 7 -8.46 35.69 -6.01
CA PHE A 7 -7.87 35.05 -7.19
C PHE A 7 -6.56 34.31 -6.82
N LYS A 8 -5.71 34.93 -5.99
CA LYS A 8 -4.47 34.30 -5.51
C LYS A 8 -4.73 33.06 -4.66
N ILE A 9 -5.76 33.11 -3.80
CA ILE A 9 -6.17 31.95 -3.00
C ILE A 9 -6.68 30.83 -3.91
N ALA A 10 -7.50 31.13 -4.92
CA ALA A 10 -7.99 30.15 -5.88
C ALA A 10 -6.84 29.49 -6.67
N GLU A 11 -5.81 30.23 -7.01
CA GLU A 11 -4.61 29.73 -7.68
C GLU A 11 -3.79 28.79 -6.76
N LEU A 12 -3.65 29.16 -5.49
CA LEU A 12 -2.92 28.39 -4.49
C LEU A 12 -3.56 27.04 -4.21
N ILE A 13 -4.89 26.97 -4.14
CA ILE A 13 -5.64 25.76 -3.80
C ILE A 13 -6.08 24.95 -5.02
N ARG A 14 -5.69 25.31 -6.24
CA ARG A 14 -6.10 24.62 -7.47
C ARG A 14 -5.71 23.13 -7.49
N GLY A 15 -4.67 22.75 -6.77
CA GLY A 15 -4.27 21.35 -6.62
C GLY A 15 -4.93 20.61 -5.46
N ILE A 16 -5.87 21.25 -4.76
CA ILE A 16 -6.56 20.69 -3.60
C ILE A 16 -8.04 20.59 -3.92
N GLN A 17 -8.61 19.42 -3.81
CA GLN A 17 -10.03 19.18 -3.93
C GLN A 17 -10.64 18.93 -2.56
N PHE A 18 -11.74 19.61 -2.26
CA PHE A 18 -12.52 19.40 -1.06
C PHE A 18 -13.74 18.55 -1.38
N ASP A 19 -13.90 17.45 -0.70
CA ASP A 19 -15.09 16.63 -0.75
C ASP A 19 -16.02 17.03 0.41
N VAL A 20 -17.07 17.80 0.09
CA VAL A 20 -18.04 18.26 1.08
C VAL A 20 -18.88 17.15 1.69
N ALA A 21 -18.97 15.99 1.04
CA ALA A 21 -19.77 14.87 1.53
C ALA A 21 -19.03 14.05 2.60
N THR A 22 -17.70 13.98 2.52
CA THR A 22 -16.86 13.17 3.42
C THR A 22 -15.92 14.00 4.27
N ASP A 23 -15.91 15.32 4.10
CA ASP A 23 -15.01 16.27 4.80
C ASP A 23 -13.52 15.92 4.62
N VAL A 24 -13.18 15.34 3.46
CA VAL A 24 -11.83 14.91 3.10
C VAL A 24 -11.18 15.90 2.17
N ILE A 25 -9.94 16.26 2.46
CA ILE A 25 -9.09 17.04 1.55
C ILE A 25 -8.32 16.07 0.66
N THR A 26 -8.62 16.10 -0.64
CA THR A 26 -7.89 15.30 -1.63
C THR A 26 -6.89 16.18 -2.36
N THR A 27 -5.62 15.83 -2.33
CA THR A 27 -4.58 16.51 -3.12
C THR A 27 -4.42 15.80 -4.46
N THR A 28 -4.47 16.55 -5.54
CA THR A 28 -4.25 16.04 -6.91
C THR A 28 -2.77 15.89 -7.26
N LYS A 29 -1.88 16.41 -6.43
CA LYS A 29 -0.43 16.24 -6.55
C LYS A 29 0.13 15.66 -5.27
N HIS A 30 1.05 14.73 -5.40
CA HIS A 30 1.79 14.21 -4.25
C HIS A 30 2.59 15.32 -3.58
N ILE A 31 2.33 15.56 -2.32
CA ILE A 31 3.17 16.40 -1.49
C ILE A 31 4.35 15.54 -1.08
N ASN A 32 5.53 15.87 -1.55
CA ASN A 32 6.77 15.09 -1.37
C ASN A 32 6.71 13.72 -2.06
N SER A 33 7.42 13.44 -3.05
CA SER A 33 7.74 12.20 -3.76
C SER A 33 7.51 10.84 -3.01
N LYS A 34 6.70 10.82 -1.96
CA LYS A 34 6.32 9.65 -1.17
C LYS A 34 4.90 9.22 -1.56
N SER A 35 4.78 7.99 -2.00
CA SER A 35 3.48 7.37 -2.25
C SER A 35 3.01 6.64 -1.00
N LYS A 36 1.76 6.87 -0.60
CA LYS A 36 1.07 6.09 0.42
C LYS A 36 -0.15 5.45 -0.21
N LYS A 37 -0.25 4.13 -0.08
CA LYS A 37 -1.43 3.37 -0.50
C LYS A 37 -2.09 2.76 0.72
N VAL A 38 -3.41 2.69 0.70
CA VAL A 38 -4.21 1.92 1.64
C VAL A 38 -5.01 0.91 0.83
N GLY A 39 -4.88 -0.36 1.18
CA GLY A 39 -5.55 -1.46 0.49
C GLY A 39 -6.38 -2.29 1.45
N ASN A 40 -7.38 -2.95 0.93
CA ASN A 40 -8.19 -3.93 1.65
C ASN A 40 -8.58 -5.04 0.67
N GLN A 41 -8.25 -6.27 1.00
CA GLN A 41 -8.63 -7.44 0.21
C GLN A 41 -9.13 -8.55 1.13
N THR A 42 -10.07 -9.34 0.63
CA THR A 42 -10.52 -10.57 1.28
C THR A 42 -10.25 -11.75 0.36
N LYS A 43 -9.63 -12.79 0.88
CA LYS A 43 -9.29 -14.00 0.13
C LYS A 43 -9.85 -15.25 0.81
N THR A 44 -10.32 -16.16 -0.01
CA THR A 44 -10.85 -17.46 0.40
C THR A 44 -10.12 -18.62 -0.30
N SER A 45 -8.89 -18.39 -0.73
CA SER A 45 -8.05 -19.32 -1.47
C SER A 45 -6.63 -19.28 -0.95
N THR A 46 -5.93 -20.40 -0.99
CA THR A 46 -4.50 -20.51 -0.69
C THR A 46 -3.60 -20.12 -1.86
N SER A 47 -4.19 -19.69 -2.99
CA SER A 47 -3.40 -19.25 -4.14
C SER A 47 -2.65 -17.94 -3.84
N GLN A 48 -1.38 -17.90 -4.21
CA GLN A 48 -0.59 -16.68 -4.13
C GLN A 48 -1.18 -15.59 -5.03
N PHE A 49 -1.19 -14.37 -4.54
CA PHE A 49 -1.64 -13.20 -5.29
C PHE A 49 -0.76 -11.98 -5.00
N SER A 50 -0.81 -11.01 -5.90
CA SER A 50 -0.14 -9.72 -5.69
C SER A 50 -1.01 -8.82 -4.82
N LEU A 51 -0.50 -8.46 -3.64
CA LEU A 51 -1.16 -7.51 -2.74
C LEU A 51 -0.93 -6.07 -3.19
N ASP A 52 0.28 -5.77 -3.64
CA ASP A 52 0.66 -4.47 -4.19
C ASP A 52 1.66 -4.63 -5.33
N THR A 53 1.68 -3.62 -6.21
CA THR A 53 2.58 -3.56 -7.35
C THR A 53 2.99 -2.12 -7.58
N PHE A 54 4.27 -1.89 -7.83
CA PHE A 54 4.80 -0.58 -8.22
C PHE A 54 5.89 -0.71 -9.28
N ALA A 55 6.06 0.33 -10.09
CA ALA A 55 7.10 0.35 -11.11
C ALA A 55 8.49 0.42 -10.47
N LYS A 56 9.39 -0.48 -10.85
CA LYS A 56 10.76 -0.51 -10.36
C LYS A 56 11.58 0.73 -10.72
N ALA A 57 11.11 1.50 -11.70
CA ALA A 57 11.72 2.76 -12.08
C ALA A 57 11.38 3.91 -11.14
N ASP A 58 10.24 3.83 -10.45
CA ASP A 58 9.74 4.92 -9.61
C ASP A 58 10.30 4.86 -8.18
N TYR A 59 10.40 3.67 -7.61
CA TYR A 59 10.82 3.49 -6.23
C TYR A 59 11.80 2.33 -6.10
N ARG A 60 12.88 2.54 -5.34
CA ARG A 60 13.91 1.54 -5.04
C ARG A 60 13.55 0.67 -3.83
N ALA A 61 12.76 1.19 -2.92
CA ALA A 61 12.37 0.54 -1.68
C ALA A 61 10.92 0.84 -1.31
N ALA A 62 10.33 -0.07 -0.54
CA ALA A 62 8.99 0.12 0.02
C ALA A 62 8.90 -0.46 1.42
N ARG A 63 7.98 0.06 2.21
CA ARG A 63 7.63 -0.41 3.55
C ARG A 63 6.13 -0.63 3.61
N TYR A 64 5.73 -1.74 4.19
CA TYR A 64 4.34 -2.11 4.37
C TYR A 64 4.05 -2.45 5.83
N ILE A 65 2.89 -2.07 6.28
CA ILE A 65 2.28 -2.57 7.51
C ILE A 65 1.06 -3.35 7.06
N ILE A 66 1.02 -4.65 7.34
CA ILE A 66 -0.01 -5.56 6.89
C ILE A 66 -0.71 -6.14 8.10
N ALA A 67 -2.02 -5.95 8.18
CA ALA A 67 -2.87 -6.55 9.19
C ALA A 67 -3.81 -7.55 8.53
N MET A 68 -3.85 -8.76 9.06
CA MET A 68 -4.70 -9.85 8.58
C MET A 68 -5.60 -10.35 9.69
N SER A 69 -6.83 -10.68 9.35
CA SER A 69 -7.79 -11.27 10.27
C SER A 69 -8.60 -12.39 9.61
N GLN A 70 -8.88 -13.43 10.38
CA GLN A 70 -9.66 -14.58 9.96
C GLN A 70 -10.49 -15.07 11.16
N GLY A 71 -11.79 -14.70 11.16
CA GLY A 71 -12.62 -14.88 12.34
C GLY A 71 -12.04 -14.08 13.52
N THR A 72 -11.69 -14.77 14.61
CA THR A 72 -11.06 -14.16 15.80
C THR A 72 -9.52 -14.16 15.73
N ASN A 73 -8.94 -14.84 14.75
CA ASN A 73 -7.49 -14.94 14.59
C ASN A 73 -6.92 -13.68 13.94
N PHE A 74 -5.71 -13.32 14.32
CA PHE A 74 -5.01 -12.15 13.79
C PHE A 74 -3.55 -12.43 13.45
N HIS A 75 -3.05 -11.69 12.49
CA HIS A 75 -1.65 -11.69 12.11
C HIS A 75 -1.29 -10.30 11.56
N SER A 76 -0.39 -9.60 12.21
CA SER A 76 0.12 -8.32 11.73
C SER A 76 1.63 -8.40 11.58
N THR A 77 2.15 -7.81 10.52
CA THR A 77 3.59 -7.79 10.26
C THR A 77 3.99 -6.53 9.52
N GLU A 78 5.22 -6.13 9.72
CA GLU A 78 5.85 -5.03 9.00
C GLU A 78 6.87 -5.60 8.03
N ILE A 79 6.82 -5.16 6.78
CA ILE A 79 7.70 -5.60 5.70
C ILE A 79 8.51 -4.42 5.21
N MET A 80 9.81 -4.58 5.11
CA MET A 80 10.68 -3.74 4.31
C MET A 80 11.17 -4.53 3.10
N LEU A 81 11.14 -3.90 1.94
CA LEU A 81 11.74 -4.45 0.73
C LEU A 81 12.60 -3.42 0.00
N VAL A 82 13.60 -3.90 -0.69
CA VAL A 82 14.48 -3.14 -1.57
C VAL A 82 14.82 -3.99 -2.79
N HIS A 83 15.05 -3.36 -3.93
CA HIS A 83 15.47 -4.06 -5.15
C HIS A 83 16.60 -3.31 -5.86
N ASP A 84 17.39 -4.06 -6.64
CA ASP A 84 18.45 -3.51 -7.49
C ASP A 84 18.03 -3.35 -8.98
N GLY A 85 16.78 -3.73 -9.29
CA GLY A 85 16.22 -3.75 -10.65
C GLY A 85 16.14 -5.16 -11.25
N SER A 86 16.83 -6.13 -10.67
CA SER A 86 16.85 -7.54 -11.08
C SER A 86 16.38 -8.47 -9.97
N VAL A 87 16.77 -8.19 -8.74
CA VAL A 87 16.45 -8.96 -7.54
C VAL A 87 15.76 -8.06 -6.53
N VAL A 88 14.76 -8.60 -5.85
CA VAL A 88 14.14 -7.97 -4.69
C VAL A 88 14.52 -8.75 -3.44
N THR A 89 14.84 -8.01 -2.39
CA THR A 89 15.10 -8.55 -1.05
C THR A 89 14.10 -7.95 -0.09
N LEU A 90 13.50 -8.80 0.74
CA LEU A 90 12.55 -8.35 1.76
C LEU A 90 12.90 -8.93 3.12
N THR A 91 12.47 -8.23 4.15
CA THR A 91 12.49 -8.73 5.53
C THR A 91 11.15 -8.43 6.20
N ALA A 92 10.69 -9.38 7.02
CA ALA A 92 9.56 -9.20 7.91
C ALA A 92 10.07 -8.95 9.31
N TYR A 93 9.59 -7.92 9.97
CA TYR A 93 9.92 -7.60 11.35
C TYR A 93 8.69 -7.10 12.10
N GLY A 94 8.74 -7.09 13.43
CA GLY A 94 7.59 -6.64 14.22
C GLY A 94 6.34 -7.50 14.02
N THR A 95 6.48 -8.81 13.81
CA THR A 95 5.36 -9.72 13.58
C THR A 95 4.65 -10.03 14.89
N LEU A 96 3.34 -9.80 14.93
CA LEU A 96 2.43 -10.09 16.01
C LEU A 96 1.31 -10.98 15.47
N LYS A 97 1.15 -12.17 16.01
CA LYS A 97 0.12 -13.14 15.56
C LYS A 97 -0.25 -14.14 16.63
N ASP A 98 -1.49 -14.55 16.66
CA ASP A 98 -1.93 -15.77 17.36
C ASP A 98 -1.87 -16.99 16.44
N THR A 99 -2.13 -16.78 15.15
CA THR A 99 -2.13 -17.82 14.11
C THR A 99 -1.44 -17.29 12.86
N ASN A 100 -0.69 -18.16 12.16
CA ASN A 100 -0.10 -17.80 10.89
C ASN A 100 -1.18 -17.79 9.80
N LEU A 101 -1.61 -16.59 9.37
CA LEU A 101 -2.68 -16.45 8.38
C LEU A 101 -2.19 -16.37 6.93
N ALA A 102 -0.93 -16.00 6.72
CA ALA A 102 -0.33 -15.96 5.39
C ALA A 102 1.20 -15.94 5.45
N THR A 103 1.82 -16.27 4.34
CA THR A 103 3.22 -15.98 4.05
C THR A 103 3.34 -14.83 3.06
N ILE A 104 4.38 -14.03 3.20
CA ILE A 104 4.62 -12.85 2.38
C ILE A 104 5.94 -13.02 1.65
N ASP A 105 5.94 -12.68 0.36
CA ASP A 105 7.09 -12.74 -0.52
C ASP A 105 7.08 -11.53 -1.45
N ALA A 106 8.12 -11.37 -2.25
CA ALA A 106 8.19 -10.32 -3.26
C ALA A 106 9.00 -10.80 -4.46
N ASP A 107 8.61 -10.34 -5.64
CA ASP A 107 9.34 -10.62 -6.88
C ASP A 107 9.37 -9.41 -7.80
N ILE A 108 10.13 -9.55 -8.89
CA ILE A 108 10.11 -8.64 -10.02
C ILE A 108 9.45 -9.35 -11.21
N SER A 109 8.38 -8.74 -11.72
CA SER A 109 7.69 -9.20 -12.91
C SER A 109 7.71 -8.10 -13.98
N GLY A 110 8.54 -8.27 -15.00
CA GLY A 110 8.75 -7.28 -16.04
C GLY A 110 9.34 -5.97 -15.48
N SER A 111 8.60 -4.88 -15.61
CA SER A 111 8.99 -3.56 -15.10
C SER A 111 8.48 -3.26 -13.68
N ASN A 112 7.84 -4.24 -13.03
CA ASN A 112 7.19 -4.03 -11.74
C ASN A 112 7.80 -4.88 -10.64
N VAL A 113 7.84 -4.32 -9.44
CA VAL A 113 8.03 -5.03 -8.17
C VAL A 113 6.64 -5.40 -7.64
N ARG A 114 6.47 -6.64 -7.19
CA ARG A 114 5.22 -7.12 -6.61
C ARG A 114 5.43 -7.59 -5.18
N LEU A 115 4.55 -7.19 -4.29
CA LEU A 115 4.41 -7.80 -2.97
C LEU A 115 3.39 -8.92 -3.07
N LEU A 116 3.80 -10.13 -2.72
CA LEU A 116 3.04 -11.35 -2.90
C LEU A 116 2.57 -11.88 -1.54
N VAL A 117 1.34 -12.35 -1.48
CA VAL A 117 0.76 -12.96 -0.29
C VAL A 117 0.17 -14.32 -0.64
N THR A 118 0.49 -15.31 0.17
CA THR A 118 -0.09 -16.66 0.07
C THR A 118 -0.85 -16.94 1.35
N PRO A 119 -2.20 -16.92 1.34
CA PRO A 119 -2.99 -17.26 2.52
C PRO A 119 -2.74 -18.69 2.98
N ALA A 120 -2.75 -18.92 4.29
CA ALA A 120 -2.47 -20.21 4.89
C ALA A 120 -3.64 -21.19 4.80
N SER A 121 -4.86 -20.69 4.56
CA SER A 121 -6.07 -21.52 4.46
C SER A 121 -7.08 -20.95 3.46
N ASN A 122 -8.10 -21.75 3.14
CA ASN A 122 -9.22 -21.32 2.30
C ASN A 122 -10.31 -20.56 3.08
N SER A 123 -10.13 -20.32 4.36
CA SER A 123 -11.07 -19.54 5.16
C SER A 123 -10.97 -18.06 4.79
N SER A 124 -12.09 -17.34 4.90
CA SER A 124 -12.15 -15.92 4.55
C SER A 124 -11.16 -15.11 5.39
N THR A 125 -10.10 -14.64 4.76
CA THR A 125 -9.03 -13.86 5.37
C THR A 125 -9.07 -12.44 4.83
N ALA A 126 -9.30 -11.48 5.72
CA ALA A 126 -9.21 -10.05 5.39
C ALA A 126 -7.75 -9.60 5.53
N ILE A 127 -7.25 -8.83 4.56
CA ILE A 127 -5.87 -8.33 4.48
C ILE A 127 -5.92 -6.83 4.21
N LYS A 128 -5.33 -6.06 5.10
CA LYS A 128 -5.29 -4.59 5.03
C LYS A 128 -3.88 -4.05 5.08
#